data_6b6552a9114ebe895e9d4ff1ad061911
#
_entry.id   6b6552a9114ebe895e9d4ff1ad061911
#
_cell.length_a   1.000
_cell.length_b   1.000
_cell.length_c   1.000
_cell.angle_alpha   90.00
_cell.angle_beta   90.00
_cell.angle_gamma   90.00
#
_symmetry.space_group_name_H-M   'P 1'
#
loop_
_entity.id
_entity.type
_entity.pdbx_description
1 polymer ?
#
loop_
_entity_poly.entity_id
_entity_poly.type
_entity_poly.pdbx_seq_one_letter_code
_entity_poly.pdbx_strand_id
1 'polypeptide(L)'
;NISVGHSNGSNANVTIISQGNQQNNSGYQIITGETKPSVDSNNAKSSFVRVGENQWYYYDQYGQKVKGEKVIDGKAYYFLENGLQARDSLVKGSDGYTYYYDKNGVKAINGFYDFAGYRKDVRYFDCYGHMATGLLEMGSTTFYFDTQTGIQAKDKFIRFSDGRIRYFIPDTG
;
A
#
# COMPACT_ATOMS: atom_id res chain seq x y z
N ASN A 1 -8.62 0.17 28.82
CA ASN A 1 -10.04 0.53 28.73
C ASN A 1 -10.24 1.32 27.44
N ILE A 2 -10.89 0.67 26.48
CA ILE A 2 -11.26 1.30 25.20
C ILE A 2 -12.60 1.96 25.43
N SER A 3 -12.67 3.28 25.33
CA SER A 3 -13.92 4.02 25.37
C SER A 3 -14.37 4.29 23.94
N VAL A 4 -15.48 3.69 23.53
CA VAL A 4 -16.12 3.94 22.23
C VAL A 4 -17.16 5.03 22.46
N GLY A 5 -16.88 6.23 21.99
CA GLY A 5 -17.85 7.32 21.96
C GLY A 5 -18.75 7.18 20.72
N HIS A 6 -20.06 7.06 20.93
CA HIS A 6 -21.06 7.18 19.87
C HIS A 6 -21.42 8.65 19.68
N SER A 7 -21.20 9.18 18.50
CA SER A 7 -21.86 10.41 18.07
C SER A 7 -22.79 10.11 16.89
N ASN A 8 -24.07 10.42 17.09
CA ASN A 8 -25.11 10.36 16.06
C ASN A 8 -24.87 11.47 15.04
N GLY A 9 -24.52 11.09 13.84
CA GLY A 9 -24.39 11.96 12.68
C GLY A 9 -23.83 11.16 11.53
N SER A 10 -24.58 11.04 10.46
CA SER A 10 -24.31 10.23 9.27
C SER A 10 -23.04 10.66 8.53
N ASN A 11 -21.88 10.21 9.03
CA ASN A 11 -20.64 10.19 8.28
C ASN A 11 -19.90 8.92 8.66
N ALA A 12 -19.68 8.06 7.69
CA ALA A 12 -18.92 6.84 7.88
C ALA A 12 -17.46 7.19 8.25
N ASN A 13 -17.11 6.99 9.51
CA ASN A 13 -15.75 7.13 9.98
C ASN A 13 -14.93 5.92 9.49
N VAL A 14 -14.05 6.12 8.52
CA VAL A 14 -13.07 5.10 8.15
C VAL A 14 -11.89 5.23 9.10
N THR A 15 -11.67 4.19 9.88
CA THR A 15 -10.51 4.09 10.78
C THR A 15 -9.32 3.57 9.99
N ILE A 16 -8.27 4.35 9.85
CA ILE A 16 -7.00 3.89 9.26
C ILE A 16 -6.09 3.47 10.41
N ILE A 17 -5.68 2.20 10.38
CA ILE A 17 -4.65 1.68 11.29
C ILE A 17 -3.33 1.76 10.53
N SER A 18 -2.46 2.71 10.87
CA SER A 18 -1.10 2.73 10.37
C SER A 18 -0.17 2.11 11.40
N GLN A 19 0.58 1.08 11.00
CA GLN A 19 1.71 0.60 11.80
C GLN A 19 2.88 1.56 11.59
N GLY A 20 3.12 2.40 12.56
CA GLY A 20 4.36 3.17 12.64
C GLY A 20 5.48 2.29 13.16
N ASN A 21 6.54 2.09 12.37
CA ASN A 21 7.76 1.43 12.81
C ASN A 21 8.52 2.41 13.71
N GLN A 22 8.25 2.38 15.01
CA GLN A 22 9.12 2.91 16.05
C GLN A 22 9.31 1.83 17.09
N GLN A 23 10.57 1.56 17.40
CA GLN A 23 10.94 0.67 18.50
C GLN A 23 10.32 1.16 19.82
N ASN A 24 9.67 0.21 20.53
CA ASN A 24 9.21 0.31 21.92
C ASN A 24 8.00 1.23 22.16
N ASN A 25 6.85 0.79 21.86
CA ASN A 25 5.69 0.63 22.74
C ASN A 25 4.48 0.20 21.91
N SER A 26 3.81 -0.86 22.30
CA SER A 26 2.55 -1.32 21.76
C SER A 26 1.49 -0.24 22.00
N GLY A 27 1.25 0.58 20.99
CA GLY A 27 0.21 1.60 21.01
C GLY A 27 -0.29 1.85 19.61
N TYR A 28 -1.48 1.33 19.33
CA TYR A 28 -2.23 1.78 18.16
C TYR A 28 -2.72 3.21 18.43
N GLN A 29 -2.31 4.14 17.61
CA GLN A 29 -2.92 5.47 17.64
C GLN A 29 -4.11 5.48 16.68
N ILE A 30 -5.30 5.58 17.25
CA ILE A 30 -6.51 5.89 16.50
C ILE A 30 -6.50 7.41 16.32
N ILE A 31 -6.26 7.87 15.10
CA ILE A 31 -6.43 9.29 14.80
C ILE A 31 -7.92 9.53 14.54
N THR A 32 -8.67 9.77 15.59
CA THR A 32 -10.00 10.36 15.52
C THR A 32 -9.82 11.86 15.65
N GLY A 33 -10.00 12.58 14.58
CA GLY A 33 -10.02 14.02 14.67
C GLY A 33 -10.01 14.66 13.30
N GLU A 34 -10.99 15.48 13.05
CA GLU A 34 -10.88 16.53 12.06
C GLU A 34 -9.72 17.44 12.46
N THR A 35 -8.48 17.07 12.11
CA THR A 35 -7.39 18.03 12.13
C THR A 35 -7.64 18.96 10.96
N LYS A 36 -8.13 20.14 11.28
CA LYS A 36 -8.20 21.26 10.35
C LYS A 36 -6.84 21.37 9.66
N PRO A 37 -6.76 21.26 8.34
CA PRO A 37 -5.51 21.37 7.63
C PRO A 37 -4.88 22.73 7.96
N SER A 38 -3.62 22.73 8.33
CA SER A 38 -2.85 23.95 8.63
C SER A 38 -2.49 24.77 7.38
N VAL A 39 -3.04 24.38 6.23
CA VAL A 39 -2.92 25.10 4.95
C VAL A 39 -4.34 25.36 4.47
N ASP A 40 -4.62 26.58 4.04
CA ASP A 40 -5.90 26.99 3.47
C ASP A 40 -6.27 26.06 2.31
N SER A 41 -7.01 24.99 2.62
CA SER A 41 -7.57 24.08 1.63
C SER A 41 -8.64 24.76 0.77
N ASN A 42 -9.05 25.96 1.13
CA ASN A 42 -10.11 26.70 0.46
C ASN A 42 -9.78 27.14 -0.97
N ASN A 43 -8.53 27.04 -1.42
CA ASN A 43 -8.09 27.39 -2.78
C ASN A 43 -7.12 26.38 -3.41
N ALA A 44 -6.93 25.20 -2.83
CA ALA A 44 -6.06 24.18 -3.42
C ALA A 44 -6.68 23.65 -4.70
N LYS A 45 -5.97 23.77 -5.82
CA LYS A 45 -6.35 23.22 -7.14
C LYS A 45 -5.14 22.57 -7.77
N SER A 46 -5.35 21.41 -8.40
CA SER A 46 -4.29 20.64 -9.07
C SER A 46 -3.04 20.49 -8.19
N SER A 47 -3.21 20.21 -6.90
CA SER A 47 -2.10 20.24 -5.95
C SER A 47 -2.25 19.24 -4.82
N PHE A 48 -1.09 18.76 -4.34
CA PHE A 48 -1.00 18.00 -3.09
C PHE A 48 -1.02 18.95 -1.90
N VAL A 49 -1.78 18.60 -0.87
CA VAL A 49 -1.87 19.34 0.39
C VAL A 49 -1.50 18.40 1.52
N ARG A 50 -0.45 18.77 2.27
CA ARG A 50 -0.05 18.05 3.47
C ARG A 50 -0.99 18.43 4.62
N VAL A 51 -1.58 17.41 5.28
CA VAL A 51 -2.55 17.60 6.36
C VAL A 51 -2.11 16.98 7.68
N GLY A 52 -0.98 16.29 7.68
CA GLY A 52 -0.39 15.68 8.86
C GLY A 52 0.99 15.10 8.57
N GLU A 53 1.57 14.45 9.56
CA GLU A 53 2.80 13.71 9.36
C GLU A 53 2.53 12.55 8.40
N ASN A 54 3.20 12.55 7.24
CA ASN A 54 3.01 11.58 6.15
C ASN A 54 1.56 11.46 5.64
N GLN A 55 0.71 12.47 5.83
CA GLN A 55 -0.68 12.52 5.40
C GLN A 55 -0.88 13.60 4.35
N TRP A 56 -1.46 13.21 3.21
CA TRP A 56 -1.64 14.09 2.07
C TRP A 56 -3.01 13.89 1.43
N TYR A 57 -3.61 15.00 0.97
CA TYR A 57 -4.70 15.02 0.00
C TYR A 57 -4.20 15.50 -1.35
N TYR A 58 -4.95 15.20 -2.40
CA TYR A 58 -4.82 15.88 -3.68
C TYR A 58 -6.16 16.50 -4.05
N TYR A 59 -6.10 17.75 -4.47
CA TYR A 59 -7.26 18.47 -4.98
C TYR A 59 -7.13 18.61 -6.48
N ASP A 60 -8.23 18.30 -7.20
CA ASP A 60 -8.28 18.42 -8.65
C ASP A 60 -8.34 19.89 -9.12
N GLN A 61 -8.46 20.09 -10.43
CA GLN A 61 -8.57 21.43 -11.03
C GLN A 61 -9.79 22.24 -10.58
N TYR A 62 -10.79 21.57 -10.04
CA TYR A 62 -12.01 22.21 -9.52
C TYR A 62 -11.92 22.45 -8.00
N GLY A 63 -10.84 22.02 -7.37
CA GLY A 63 -10.67 22.11 -5.91
C GLY A 63 -11.41 21.01 -5.15
N GLN A 64 -11.76 19.90 -5.82
CA GLN A 64 -12.39 18.77 -5.20
C GLN A 64 -11.34 17.75 -4.76
N LYS A 65 -11.53 17.17 -3.58
CA LYS A 65 -10.64 16.14 -3.05
C LYS A 65 -10.77 14.86 -3.87
N VAL A 66 -9.65 14.37 -4.40
CA VAL A 66 -9.60 13.16 -5.22
C VAL A 66 -9.75 11.91 -4.35
N LYS A 67 -10.41 10.89 -4.89
CA LYS A 67 -10.53 9.54 -4.36
C LYS A 67 -10.23 8.52 -5.45
N GLY A 68 -9.80 7.32 -5.03
CA GLY A 68 -9.44 6.25 -5.96
C GLY A 68 -8.09 6.49 -6.64
N GLU A 69 -7.84 5.75 -7.72
CA GLU A 69 -6.60 5.89 -8.50
C GLU A 69 -6.63 7.17 -9.35
N LYS A 70 -5.51 7.87 -9.35
CA LYS A 70 -5.32 9.09 -10.15
C LYS A 70 -3.90 9.14 -10.69
N VAL A 71 -3.77 9.40 -11.99
CA VAL A 71 -2.48 9.69 -12.62
C VAL A 71 -2.23 11.21 -12.56
N ILE A 72 -1.08 11.58 -12.00
CA ILE A 72 -0.63 12.96 -11.83
C ILE A 72 0.83 13.00 -12.30
N ASP A 73 1.15 13.83 -13.27
CA ASP A 73 2.49 13.97 -13.85
C ASP A 73 3.12 12.61 -14.24
N GLY A 74 2.31 11.75 -14.88
CA GLY A 74 2.72 10.43 -15.35
C GLY A 74 2.92 9.36 -14.27
N LYS A 75 2.63 9.67 -13.00
CA LYS A 75 2.70 8.73 -11.88
C LYS A 75 1.31 8.40 -11.37
N ALA A 76 1.05 7.13 -11.08
CA ALA A 76 -0.21 6.70 -10.50
C ALA A 76 -0.16 6.77 -8.97
N TYR A 77 -1.20 7.33 -8.38
CA TYR A 77 -1.43 7.46 -6.95
C TYR A 77 -2.79 6.89 -6.59
N TYR A 78 -2.98 6.53 -5.33
CA TYR A 78 -4.28 6.11 -4.84
C TYR A 78 -4.69 6.93 -3.62
N PHE A 79 -5.95 7.36 -3.62
CA PHE A 79 -6.54 8.11 -2.52
C PHE A 79 -7.68 7.28 -1.92
N LEU A 80 -7.64 7.08 -0.63
CA LEU A 80 -8.64 6.34 0.12
C LEU A 80 -10.00 7.05 0.08
N GLU A 81 -11.06 6.41 0.57
CA GLU A 81 -12.40 6.98 0.59
C GLU A 81 -12.50 8.31 1.36
N ASN A 82 -11.65 8.51 2.37
CA ASN A 82 -11.53 9.79 3.09
C ASN A 82 -10.65 10.81 2.35
N GLY A 83 -10.10 10.45 1.19
CA GLY A 83 -9.22 11.29 0.36
C GLY A 83 -7.75 11.27 0.78
N LEU A 84 -7.36 10.54 1.84
CA LEU A 84 -5.95 10.42 2.19
C LEU A 84 -5.19 9.58 1.15
N GLN A 85 -4.01 10.06 0.76
CA GLN A 85 -3.12 9.35 -0.15
C GLN A 85 -2.61 8.06 0.51
N ALA A 86 -2.72 6.94 -0.19
CA ALA A 86 -2.05 5.70 0.19
C ALA A 86 -0.53 5.87 0.03
N ARG A 87 0.22 5.62 1.10
CA ARG A 87 1.68 5.74 1.14
C ARG A 87 2.26 4.61 1.97
N ASP A 88 3.39 4.04 1.51
CA ASP A 88 4.04 2.89 2.15
C ASP A 88 3.04 1.80 2.55
N SER A 89 2.13 1.46 1.63
CA SER A 89 0.98 0.61 1.94
C SER A 89 0.56 -0.26 0.76
N LEU A 90 0.05 -1.45 1.09
CA LEU A 90 -0.63 -2.32 0.16
C LEU A 90 -2.12 -1.95 0.11
N VAL A 91 -2.65 -1.89 -1.11
CA VAL A 91 -4.07 -1.60 -1.37
C VAL A 91 -4.67 -2.76 -2.15
N LYS A 92 -5.76 -3.33 -1.65
CA LYS A 92 -6.53 -4.34 -2.37
C LYS A 92 -7.46 -3.64 -3.35
N GLY A 93 -7.29 -3.90 -4.64
CA GLY A 93 -8.16 -3.39 -5.69
C GLY A 93 -9.50 -4.14 -5.76
N SER A 94 -10.51 -3.51 -6.33
CA SER A 94 -11.81 -4.12 -6.63
C SER A 94 -11.72 -5.21 -7.71
N ASP A 95 -10.66 -5.20 -8.51
CA ASP A 95 -10.30 -6.19 -9.52
C ASP A 95 -9.71 -7.49 -8.92
N GLY A 96 -9.50 -7.50 -7.60
CA GLY A 96 -8.95 -8.64 -6.87
C GLY A 96 -7.42 -8.65 -6.75
N TYR A 97 -6.71 -7.74 -7.40
CA TYR A 97 -5.26 -7.63 -7.27
C TYR A 97 -4.87 -6.79 -6.06
N THR A 98 -3.62 -6.93 -5.64
CA THR A 98 -3.00 -6.11 -4.60
C THR A 98 -1.95 -5.22 -5.23
N TYR A 99 -1.96 -3.95 -4.87
CA TYR A 99 -1.06 -2.90 -5.34
C TYR A 99 -0.24 -2.38 -4.17
N TYR A 100 0.95 -1.88 -4.46
CA TYR A 100 1.76 -1.16 -3.47
C TYR A 100 1.96 0.28 -3.91
N TYR A 101 1.79 1.19 -2.97
CA TYR A 101 2.13 2.60 -3.13
C TYR A 101 3.30 2.92 -2.20
N ASP A 102 4.39 3.39 -2.76
CA ASP A 102 5.66 3.61 -2.06
C ASP A 102 5.58 4.75 -1.03
N LYS A 103 6.72 5.07 -0.39
CA LYS A 103 6.82 6.15 0.60
C LYS A 103 6.40 7.53 0.06
N ASN A 104 6.45 7.72 -1.25
CA ASN A 104 5.97 8.93 -1.92
C ASN A 104 4.52 8.80 -2.40
N GLY A 105 3.89 7.65 -2.19
CA GLY A 105 2.56 7.31 -2.64
C GLY A 105 2.48 6.94 -4.11
N VAL A 106 3.63 6.68 -4.77
CA VAL A 106 3.67 6.29 -6.18
C VAL A 106 3.45 4.78 -6.29
N LYS A 107 2.59 4.38 -7.22
CA LYS A 107 2.29 2.97 -7.52
C LYS A 107 3.55 2.23 -7.96
N ALA A 108 3.84 1.12 -7.31
CA ALA A 108 4.92 0.22 -7.68
C ALA A 108 4.58 -0.54 -8.95
N ILE A 109 5.49 -0.58 -9.90
CA ILE A 109 5.39 -1.31 -11.16
C ILE A 109 6.74 -1.89 -11.57
N ASN A 110 6.71 -2.96 -12.39
CA ASN A 110 7.89 -3.52 -13.07
C ASN A 110 9.09 -3.78 -12.14
N GLY A 111 8.88 -4.30 -10.94
CA GLY A 111 10.04 -4.46 -10.06
C GLY A 111 9.82 -5.29 -8.81
N PHE A 112 10.95 -5.60 -8.20
CA PHE A 112 11.04 -6.22 -6.89
C PHE A 112 11.16 -5.13 -5.82
N TYR A 113 10.37 -5.24 -4.77
CA TYR A 113 10.33 -4.29 -3.65
C TYR A 113 10.58 -5.05 -2.35
N ASP A 114 11.51 -4.57 -1.54
CA ASP A 114 11.89 -5.18 -0.26
C ASP A 114 11.29 -4.37 0.89
N PHE A 115 10.28 -4.94 1.54
CA PHE A 115 9.50 -4.29 2.59
C PHE A 115 10.17 -4.32 3.97
N ALA A 116 10.98 -5.37 4.23
CA ALA A 116 11.63 -5.56 5.54
C ALA A 116 13.12 -5.23 5.55
N GLY A 117 13.68 -4.94 4.39
CA GLY A 117 15.13 -4.81 4.19
C GLY A 117 15.86 -6.16 4.24
N TYR A 118 17.12 -6.14 3.81
CA TYR A 118 17.95 -7.35 3.72
C TYR A 118 17.31 -8.51 2.94
N ARG A 119 16.43 -8.18 1.98
CA ARG A 119 15.73 -9.12 1.09
C ARG A 119 14.88 -10.16 1.83
N LYS A 120 14.36 -9.84 3.00
CA LYS A 120 13.55 -10.75 3.83
C LYS A 120 12.07 -10.77 3.46
N ASP A 121 11.52 -9.64 2.96
CA ASP A 121 10.13 -9.53 2.49
C ASP A 121 10.13 -8.89 1.11
N VAL A 122 10.56 -9.67 0.11
CA VAL A 122 10.62 -9.21 -1.27
C VAL A 122 9.34 -9.61 -1.99
N ARG A 123 8.74 -8.65 -2.69
CA ARG A 123 7.56 -8.86 -3.54
C ARG A 123 7.82 -8.28 -4.93
N TYR A 124 7.14 -8.83 -5.92
CA TYR A 124 7.22 -8.34 -7.28
C TYR A 124 5.88 -7.76 -7.71
N PHE A 125 5.94 -6.64 -8.44
CA PHE A 125 4.78 -6.00 -9.05
C PHE A 125 5.03 -5.92 -10.57
N ASP A 126 4.04 -6.37 -11.34
CA ASP A 126 4.11 -6.39 -12.80
C ASP A 126 3.97 -4.98 -13.43
N CYS A 127 3.87 -4.91 -14.76
CA CYS A 127 3.73 -3.64 -15.47
C CYS A 127 2.40 -2.90 -15.20
N TYR A 128 1.40 -3.59 -14.68
CA TYR A 128 0.12 -3.02 -14.25
C TYR A 128 0.12 -2.68 -12.75
N GLY A 129 1.16 -3.11 -12.03
CA GLY A 129 1.28 -2.97 -10.58
C GLY A 129 0.61 -4.09 -9.80
N HIS A 130 0.24 -5.20 -10.44
CA HIS A 130 -0.32 -6.35 -9.75
C HIS A 130 0.77 -7.07 -8.95
N MET A 131 0.54 -7.31 -7.67
CA MET A 131 1.42 -8.11 -6.84
C MET A 131 1.45 -9.55 -7.32
N ALA A 132 2.63 -10.07 -7.63
CA ALA A 132 2.81 -11.46 -8.04
C ALA A 132 2.49 -12.44 -6.90
N THR A 133 1.85 -13.55 -7.25
CA THR A 133 1.59 -14.69 -6.37
C THR A 133 1.75 -16.00 -7.17
N GLY A 134 2.20 -17.05 -6.51
CA GLY A 134 2.48 -18.32 -7.18
C GLY A 134 3.78 -18.29 -8.00
N LEU A 135 3.82 -19.10 -9.06
CA LEU A 135 4.98 -19.16 -9.96
C LEU A 135 5.02 -17.97 -10.92
N LEU A 136 6.20 -17.39 -11.07
CA LEU A 136 6.48 -16.35 -12.05
C LEU A 136 7.75 -16.71 -12.83
N GLU A 137 7.62 -16.86 -14.14
CA GLU A 137 8.75 -17.10 -15.04
C GLU A 137 9.22 -15.80 -15.66
N MET A 138 10.51 -15.49 -15.50
CA MET A 138 11.15 -14.30 -16.06
C MET A 138 12.43 -14.72 -16.80
N GLY A 139 12.31 -14.84 -18.11
CA GLY A 139 13.39 -15.40 -18.94
C GLY A 139 13.69 -16.84 -18.54
N SER A 140 14.92 -17.13 -18.13
CA SER A 140 15.35 -18.46 -17.68
C SER A 140 15.17 -18.71 -16.19
N THR A 141 14.70 -17.70 -15.44
CA THR A 141 14.56 -17.78 -13.98
C THR A 141 13.10 -17.94 -13.60
N THR A 142 12.82 -18.87 -12.71
CA THR A 142 11.50 -19.10 -12.13
C THR A 142 11.51 -18.66 -10.67
N PHE A 143 10.58 -17.80 -10.30
CA PHE A 143 10.34 -17.35 -8.92
C PHE A 143 9.07 -17.97 -8.38
N TYR A 144 8.96 -18.06 -7.07
CA TYR A 144 7.71 -18.37 -6.40
C TYR A 144 7.41 -17.31 -5.36
N PHE A 145 6.20 -16.79 -5.41
CA PHE A 145 5.66 -15.85 -4.42
C PHE A 145 4.55 -16.54 -3.64
N ASP A 146 4.58 -16.43 -2.33
CA ASP A 146 3.54 -17.00 -1.48
C ASP A 146 2.16 -16.50 -1.92
N THR A 147 1.21 -17.43 -2.05
CA THR A 147 -0.09 -17.14 -2.67
C THR A 147 -0.99 -16.22 -1.83
N GLN A 148 -0.68 -16.06 -0.54
CA GLN A 148 -1.45 -15.22 0.36
C GLN A 148 -0.75 -13.89 0.66
N THR A 149 0.56 -13.94 0.85
CA THR A 149 1.34 -12.77 1.27
C THR A 149 2.06 -12.08 0.12
N GLY A 150 2.28 -12.77 -1.01
CA GLY A 150 3.10 -12.27 -2.12
C GLY A 150 4.60 -12.24 -1.81
N ILE A 151 5.04 -12.81 -0.67
CA ILE A 151 6.46 -12.82 -0.30
C ILE A 151 7.20 -13.86 -1.14
N GLN A 152 8.33 -13.46 -1.73
CA GLN A 152 9.19 -14.34 -2.51
C GLN A 152 9.73 -15.47 -1.66
N ALA A 153 9.57 -16.71 -2.12
CA ALA A 153 10.20 -17.87 -1.49
C ALA A 153 11.71 -17.86 -1.78
N LYS A 154 12.49 -17.93 -0.72
CA LYS A 154 13.96 -18.04 -0.76
C LYS A 154 14.40 -19.05 0.29
N ASP A 155 15.44 -19.83 -0.03
CA ASP A 155 15.93 -20.89 0.84
C ASP A 155 14.80 -21.81 1.33
N LYS A 156 13.92 -22.22 0.40
CA LYS A 156 12.66 -22.88 0.75
C LYS A 156 12.25 -23.94 -0.26
N PHE A 157 11.76 -25.06 0.25
CA PHE A 157 11.06 -26.07 -0.54
C PHE A 157 9.57 -25.73 -0.63
N ILE A 158 9.03 -25.72 -1.85
CA ILE A 158 7.60 -25.54 -2.12
C ILE A 158 7.05 -26.83 -2.74
N ARG A 159 6.01 -27.40 -2.11
CA ARG A 159 5.25 -28.52 -2.65
C ARG A 159 4.06 -27.98 -3.45
N PHE A 160 3.95 -28.41 -4.68
CA PHE A 160 2.84 -28.04 -5.58
C PHE A 160 1.70 -29.06 -5.46
N SER A 161 0.51 -28.66 -5.94
CA SER A 161 -0.70 -29.51 -5.94
C SER A 161 -0.56 -30.79 -6.75
N ASP A 162 0.33 -30.80 -7.74
CA ASP A 162 0.65 -31.99 -8.56
C ASP A 162 1.66 -32.96 -7.86
N GLY A 163 2.04 -32.67 -6.60
CA GLY A 163 2.95 -33.44 -5.79
C GLY A 163 4.43 -33.10 -6.01
N ARG A 164 4.78 -32.32 -7.03
CA ARG A 164 6.18 -31.92 -7.26
C ARG A 164 6.66 -31.01 -6.15
N ILE A 165 7.97 -31.10 -5.85
CA ILE A 165 8.65 -30.22 -4.89
C ILE A 165 9.78 -29.50 -5.63
N ARG A 166 9.85 -28.19 -5.48
CA ARG A 166 10.97 -27.37 -5.96
C ARG A 166 11.62 -26.62 -4.82
N TYR A 167 12.93 -26.47 -4.91
CA TYR A 167 13.71 -25.64 -4.00
C TYR A 167 13.99 -24.29 -4.65
N PHE A 168 13.71 -23.22 -3.93
CA PHE A 168 14.00 -21.84 -4.33
C PHE A 168 15.23 -21.37 -3.59
N ILE A 169 16.28 -21.03 -4.34
CA ILE A 169 17.61 -20.74 -3.79
C ILE A 169 17.66 -19.41 -3.03
N PRO A 170 18.63 -19.21 -2.08
CA PRO A 170 18.65 -18.03 -1.20
C PRO A 170 18.74 -16.69 -1.91
N ASP A 171 19.54 -16.58 -2.97
CA ASP A 171 19.88 -15.30 -3.57
C ASP A 171 18.85 -14.81 -4.58
N THR A 172 18.27 -15.72 -5.33
CA THR A 172 17.33 -15.37 -6.41
C THR A 172 15.91 -15.87 -6.17
N GLY A 173 15.73 -16.90 -5.36
CA GLY A 173 14.43 -17.52 -5.09
C GLY A 173 14.13 -18.75 -5.94
#